data_72cef18de22a690ee2d274e0ccc55e50
#
_entry.id   72cef18de22a690ee2d274e0ccc55e50
#
_cell.length_a   1.000
_cell.length_b   1.000
_cell.length_c   1.000
_cell.angle_alpha   90.00
_cell.angle_beta   90.00
_cell.angle_gamma   90.00
#
_symmetry.space_group_name_H-M   'P 1'
#
loop_
_entity.id
_entity.type
_entity.pdbx_description
1 polymer ?
#
loop_
_entity_poly.entity_id
_entity_poly.type
_entity_poly.pdbx_seq_one_letter_code
_entity_poly.pdbx_strand_id
1 'polypeptide(L)'
;GIVDPRHFVNEARTRAQSWKPNHDEPCARAFFADQFETDANFSAHYEHTGPEIWTQTQGHVDAFVAGTGTGGTLSGVSAYLKEVGPSVLTVAADPPGSGVYNRIQYGVMYNATEAEGTRRRHQVDTVVEGIGLNRLTRNLELGLPFIDAAERVTDDEAVRMSRWLSTHDGLFLGSSSAVHCVAAVRTALRLKAQRPDTRPVVVTILYVYHRLRSADSGSRHLS
;
A
#
# COMPACT_ATOMS: atom_id res chain seq x y z
N GLY A 1 3.11 13.80 -12.65
CA GLY A 1 3.78 12.76 -11.86
C GLY A 1 4.78 13.40 -10.89
N ILE A 2 5.37 12.62 -9.99
CA ILE A 2 6.25 13.12 -8.91
C ILE A 2 7.51 13.88 -9.39
N VAL A 3 7.87 13.74 -10.67
CA VAL A 3 8.97 14.51 -11.30
C VAL A 3 8.54 15.91 -11.67
N ASP A 4 7.24 16.19 -11.76
CA ASP A 4 6.75 17.55 -12.03
C ASP A 4 6.97 18.40 -10.77
N PRO A 5 7.69 19.55 -10.86
CA PRO A 5 7.85 20.45 -9.71
C PRO A 5 6.53 20.93 -9.10
N ARG A 6 5.45 20.97 -9.89
CA ARG A 6 4.10 21.37 -9.46
C ARG A 6 3.31 20.20 -8.85
N HIS A 7 3.90 19.01 -8.78
CA HIS A 7 3.25 17.90 -8.08
C HIS A 7 3.12 18.24 -6.60
N PHE A 8 1.96 18.00 -6.02
CA PHE A 8 1.61 18.43 -4.65
C PHE A 8 2.67 18.05 -3.59
N VAL A 9 3.33 16.89 -3.73
CA VAL A 9 4.42 16.46 -2.84
C VAL A 9 5.62 17.40 -2.93
N ASN A 10 6.02 17.77 -4.16
CA ASN A 10 7.17 18.66 -4.39
C ASN A 10 6.85 20.08 -3.95
N GLU A 11 5.63 20.54 -4.21
CA GLU A 11 5.16 21.86 -3.77
C GLU A 11 5.11 21.94 -2.24
N ALA A 12 4.56 20.94 -1.55
CA ALA A 12 4.51 20.90 -0.10
C ALA A 12 5.92 20.89 0.52
N ARG A 13 6.85 20.12 -0.04
CA ARG A 13 8.24 20.09 0.38
C ARG A 13 8.91 21.46 0.20
N THR A 14 8.75 22.07 -0.96
CA THR A 14 9.31 23.39 -1.28
C THR A 14 8.75 24.47 -0.34
N ARG A 15 7.45 24.45 -0.08
CA ARG A 15 6.82 25.40 0.86
C ARG A 15 7.36 25.23 2.27
N ALA A 16 7.51 24.01 2.77
CA ALA A 16 8.06 23.77 4.08
C ALA A 16 9.53 24.22 4.19
N GLN A 17 10.34 23.98 3.15
CA GLN A 17 11.75 24.38 3.13
C GLN A 17 11.96 25.90 2.99
N SER A 18 11.10 26.59 2.24
CA SER A 18 11.18 28.03 2.00
C SER A 18 10.45 28.86 3.05
N TRP A 19 9.70 28.21 3.94
CA TRP A 19 8.92 28.89 4.96
C TRP A 19 9.82 29.65 5.95
N LYS A 20 9.42 30.86 6.27
CA LYS A 20 10.09 31.70 7.28
C LYS A 20 9.07 32.18 8.30
N PRO A 21 9.40 32.17 9.60
CA PRO A 21 8.53 32.72 10.62
C PRO A 21 8.25 34.20 10.32
N ASN A 22 7.03 34.64 10.61
CA ASN A 22 6.65 36.04 10.56
C ASN A 22 6.94 36.72 11.90
N HIS A 23 6.73 38.06 11.94
CA HIS A 23 6.98 38.84 13.15
C HIS A 23 6.04 38.44 14.31
N ASP A 24 4.82 38.03 13.99
CA ASP A 24 3.79 37.71 15.00
C ASP A 24 3.97 36.31 15.57
N GLU A 25 4.62 35.40 14.82
CA GLU A 25 4.88 34.01 15.21
C GLU A 25 6.36 33.63 14.99
N PRO A 26 7.29 34.20 15.77
CA PRO A 26 8.74 34.02 15.51
C PRO A 26 9.23 32.58 15.79
N CYS A 27 8.49 31.80 16.57
CA CYS A 27 8.81 30.41 16.90
C CYS A 27 8.10 29.39 15.98
N ALA A 28 7.20 29.82 15.09
CA ALA A 28 6.51 28.91 14.21
C ALA A 28 7.47 28.25 13.21
N ARG A 29 7.19 26.98 12.91
CA ARG A 29 8.01 26.19 11.98
C ARG A 29 7.11 25.47 10.99
N ALA A 30 7.54 25.33 9.73
CA ALA A 30 6.90 24.48 8.76
C ALA A 30 7.57 23.09 8.79
N PHE A 31 6.75 22.04 8.67
CA PHE A 31 7.20 20.68 8.63
C PHE A 31 6.54 19.94 7.46
N PHE A 32 7.34 19.23 6.68
CA PHE A 32 6.87 18.35 5.61
C PHE A 32 6.95 16.90 6.10
N ALA A 33 5.79 16.29 6.34
CA ALA A 33 5.70 14.98 6.96
C ALA A 33 6.19 13.82 6.08
N ASP A 34 6.29 14.01 4.77
CA ASP A 34 6.76 13.05 3.75
C ASP A 34 6.43 11.58 4.03
N GLN A 35 5.17 11.21 3.83
CA GLN A 35 4.68 9.87 4.12
C GLN A 35 5.44 8.73 3.44
N PHE A 36 6.19 9.01 2.38
CA PHE A 36 6.95 8.02 1.62
C PHE A 36 8.34 7.76 2.17
N GLU A 37 8.98 8.82 2.75
CA GLU A 37 10.38 8.77 3.12
C GLU A 37 10.61 8.85 4.65
N THR A 38 9.57 9.15 5.44
CA THR A 38 9.69 9.17 6.90
C THR A 38 9.64 7.77 7.50
N ASP A 39 10.63 7.41 8.32
CA ASP A 39 10.68 6.13 9.03
C ASP A 39 9.52 6.00 10.04
N ALA A 40 8.91 7.11 10.47
CA ALA A 40 7.75 7.09 11.36
C ALA A 40 6.54 6.32 10.80
N ASN A 41 6.38 6.28 9.48
CA ASN A 41 5.35 5.49 8.83
C ASN A 41 5.60 3.98 9.02
N PHE A 42 6.81 3.53 8.79
CA PHE A 42 7.22 2.15 9.06
C PHE A 42 7.08 1.81 10.56
N SER A 43 7.62 2.66 11.44
CA SER A 43 7.62 2.45 12.89
C SER A 43 6.21 2.35 13.47
N ALA A 44 5.27 3.18 13.01
CA ALA A 44 3.88 3.12 13.48
C ALA A 44 3.23 1.76 13.21
N HIS A 45 3.52 1.13 12.08
CA HIS A 45 2.99 -0.20 11.77
C HIS A 45 3.74 -1.32 12.46
N TYR A 46 5.05 -1.17 12.66
CA TYR A 46 5.86 -2.10 13.43
C TYR A 46 5.47 -2.10 14.91
N GLU A 47 5.29 -0.93 15.52
CA GLU A 47 5.02 -0.76 16.95
C GLU A 47 3.55 -0.98 17.34
N HIS A 48 2.62 -0.81 16.39
CA HIS A 48 1.19 -0.86 16.71
C HIS A 48 0.44 -1.89 15.86
N THR A 49 0.41 -1.76 14.53
CA THR A 49 -0.41 -2.61 13.67
C THR A 49 0.03 -4.08 13.71
N GLY A 50 1.33 -4.34 13.67
CA GLY A 50 1.88 -5.69 13.78
C GLY A 50 1.53 -6.37 15.10
N PRO A 51 1.80 -5.75 16.26
CA PRO A 51 1.40 -6.26 17.58
C PRO A 51 -0.12 -6.48 17.72
N GLU A 52 -0.94 -5.57 17.18
CA GLU A 52 -2.38 -5.69 17.19
C GLU A 52 -2.84 -6.95 16.43
N ILE A 53 -2.35 -7.17 15.20
CA ILE A 53 -2.64 -8.36 14.40
C ILE A 53 -2.23 -9.63 15.18
N TRP A 54 -1.03 -9.66 15.72
CA TRP A 54 -0.53 -10.81 16.49
C TRP A 54 -1.38 -11.13 17.70
N THR A 55 -1.79 -10.10 18.44
CA THR A 55 -2.63 -10.24 19.63
C THR A 55 -4.05 -10.71 19.28
N GLN A 56 -4.68 -10.08 18.28
CA GLN A 56 -6.04 -10.42 17.85
C GLN A 56 -6.15 -11.84 17.29
N THR A 57 -5.09 -12.33 16.65
CA THR A 57 -5.01 -13.69 16.12
C THR A 57 -4.47 -14.70 17.14
N GLN A 58 -4.13 -14.28 18.35
CA GLN A 58 -3.51 -15.11 19.38
C GLN A 58 -2.24 -15.82 18.89
N GLY A 59 -1.47 -15.13 18.05
CA GLY A 59 -0.26 -15.66 17.43
C GLY A 59 -0.49 -16.68 16.30
N HIS A 60 -1.73 -16.92 15.90
CA HIS A 60 -2.07 -17.84 14.83
C HIS A 60 -2.18 -17.11 13.49
N VAL A 61 -1.04 -16.86 12.87
CA VAL A 61 -0.94 -16.24 11.54
C VAL A 61 -0.03 -17.10 10.67
N ASP A 62 -0.56 -17.64 9.57
CA ASP A 62 0.23 -18.35 8.57
C ASP A 62 0.76 -17.42 7.50
N ALA A 63 -0.02 -16.39 7.14
CA ALA A 63 0.43 -15.38 6.19
C ALA A 63 -0.17 -13.99 6.47
N PHE A 64 0.58 -12.95 6.10
CA PHE A 64 0.15 -11.57 6.01
C PHE A 64 0.26 -11.08 4.57
N VAL A 65 -0.81 -10.47 4.06
CA VAL A 65 -0.89 -9.99 2.68
C VAL A 65 -1.31 -8.53 2.66
N ALA A 66 -0.54 -7.66 2.02
CA ALA A 66 -0.92 -6.25 1.84
C ALA A 66 -0.30 -5.66 0.57
N GLY A 67 -0.95 -4.65 -0.01
CA GLY A 67 -0.40 -3.85 -1.09
C GLY A 67 0.51 -2.73 -0.58
N THR A 68 1.19 -2.07 -1.52
CA THR A 68 2.14 -1.01 -1.23
C THR A 68 1.72 0.31 -1.87
N GLY A 69 1.24 1.25 -1.05
CA GLY A 69 1.15 2.66 -1.44
C GLY A 69 2.43 3.40 -1.06
N THR A 70 2.67 3.63 0.21
CA THR A 70 3.93 4.16 0.72
C THR A 70 4.95 3.07 1.05
N GLY A 71 4.48 1.86 1.29
CA GLY A 71 5.26 0.72 1.77
C GLY A 71 5.21 0.53 3.30
N GLY A 72 4.81 1.55 4.06
CA GLY A 72 4.88 1.51 5.53
C GLY A 72 4.13 0.35 6.17
N THR A 73 2.86 0.14 5.78
CA THR A 73 2.02 -0.93 6.36
C THR A 73 2.61 -2.32 6.10
N LEU A 74 2.88 -2.65 4.83
CA LEU A 74 3.44 -3.96 4.49
C LEU A 74 4.77 -4.17 5.21
N SER A 75 5.65 -3.18 5.16
CA SER A 75 7.01 -3.27 5.71
C SER A 75 7.03 -3.38 7.22
N GLY A 76 6.33 -2.48 7.92
CA GLY A 76 6.32 -2.47 9.39
C GLY A 76 5.68 -3.72 9.97
N VAL A 77 4.52 -4.14 9.44
CA VAL A 77 3.85 -5.37 9.89
C VAL A 77 4.70 -6.60 9.59
N SER A 78 5.28 -6.68 8.38
CA SER A 78 6.14 -7.82 8.02
C SER A 78 7.35 -7.94 8.94
N ALA A 79 8.03 -6.83 9.24
CA ALA A 79 9.17 -6.82 10.14
C ALA A 79 8.79 -7.33 11.54
N TYR A 80 7.70 -6.83 12.10
CA TYR A 80 7.22 -7.31 13.40
C TYR A 80 6.82 -8.79 13.39
N LEU A 81 6.05 -9.22 12.39
CA LEU A 81 5.63 -10.61 12.30
C LEU A 81 6.81 -11.57 12.11
N LYS A 82 7.86 -11.17 11.39
CA LYS A 82 9.08 -11.97 11.26
C LYS A 82 9.86 -12.10 12.57
N GLU A 83 9.79 -11.10 13.43
CA GLU A 83 10.44 -11.14 14.75
C GLU A 83 9.73 -12.12 15.69
N VAL A 84 8.38 -12.06 15.78
CA VAL A 84 7.61 -12.87 16.73
C VAL A 84 7.20 -14.24 16.20
N GLY A 85 7.14 -14.40 14.87
CA GLY A 85 6.76 -15.63 14.18
C GLY A 85 7.51 -15.77 12.85
N PRO A 86 8.80 -16.19 12.84
CA PRO A 86 9.62 -16.24 11.64
C PRO A 86 9.07 -17.06 10.48
N SER A 87 8.15 -18.01 10.76
CA SER A 87 7.47 -18.83 9.77
C SER A 87 6.29 -18.16 9.08
N VAL A 88 5.84 -16.99 9.54
CA VAL A 88 4.74 -16.24 8.92
C VAL A 88 5.16 -15.81 7.51
N LEU A 89 4.38 -16.21 6.51
CA LEU A 89 4.62 -15.81 5.12
C LEU A 89 4.11 -14.38 4.90
N THR A 90 4.98 -13.49 4.41
CA THR A 90 4.64 -12.10 4.12
C THR A 90 4.63 -11.85 2.62
N VAL A 91 3.51 -11.35 2.11
CA VAL A 91 3.23 -11.28 0.67
C VAL A 91 2.79 -9.88 0.26
N ALA A 92 3.47 -9.32 -0.73
CA ALA A 92 3.04 -8.08 -1.37
C ALA A 92 1.96 -8.35 -2.42
N ALA A 93 0.84 -7.65 -2.35
CA ALA A 93 -0.20 -7.64 -3.38
C ALA A 93 0.04 -6.45 -4.33
N ASP A 94 0.29 -6.73 -5.61
CA ASP A 94 0.76 -5.72 -6.55
C ASP A 94 -0.18 -5.58 -7.77
N PRO A 95 -0.66 -4.34 -8.07
CA PRO A 95 -1.53 -4.09 -9.22
C PRO A 95 -0.73 -3.99 -10.53
N PRO A 96 -1.40 -4.00 -11.70
CA PRO A 96 -0.75 -3.76 -12.99
C PRO A 96 -0.05 -2.40 -13.01
N GLY A 97 1.03 -2.30 -13.77
CA GLY A 97 1.80 -1.06 -13.91
C GLY A 97 2.78 -0.77 -12.76
N SER A 98 2.71 -1.50 -11.65
CA SER A 98 3.64 -1.39 -10.52
C SER A 98 4.89 -2.26 -10.72
N GLY A 99 6.03 -1.80 -10.20
CA GLY A 99 7.30 -2.53 -10.22
C GLY A 99 7.58 -3.34 -8.95
N VAL A 100 6.69 -3.34 -7.96
CA VAL A 100 6.95 -3.97 -6.64
C VAL A 100 7.07 -5.49 -6.77
N TYR A 101 6.19 -6.13 -7.54
CA TYR A 101 6.28 -7.56 -7.81
C TYR A 101 7.66 -7.93 -8.37
N ASN A 102 8.12 -7.22 -9.41
CA ASN A 102 9.42 -7.49 -10.02
C ASN A 102 10.58 -7.17 -9.07
N ARG A 103 10.43 -6.16 -8.20
CA ARG A 103 11.43 -5.86 -7.17
C ARG A 103 11.62 -7.01 -6.20
N ILE A 104 10.53 -7.59 -5.73
CA ILE A 104 10.57 -8.70 -4.76
C ILE A 104 11.04 -9.99 -5.42
N GLN A 105 10.53 -10.33 -6.61
CA GLN A 105 10.82 -11.58 -7.28
C GLN A 105 12.21 -11.62 -7.96
N TYR A 106 12.63 -10.48 -8.53
CA TYR A 106 13.82 -10.44 -9.41
C TYR A 106 14.84 -9.37 -9.01
N GLY A 107 14.60 -8.63 -7.94
CA GLY A 107 15.50 -7.59 -7.46
C GLY A 107 15.47 -6.27 -8.24
N VAL A 108 14.61 -6.13 -9.26
CA VAL A 108 14.54 -4.95 -10.13
C VAL A 108 13.19 -4.25 -10.03
N MET A 109 13.22 -2.92 -9.86
CA MET A 109 12.00 -2.08 -9.82
C MET A 109 11.60 -1.72 -11.24
N TYR A 110 11.02 -2.66 -11.96
CA TYR A 110 10.67 -2.54 -13.38
C TYR A 110 9.27 -3.11 -13.64
N ASN A 111 8.54 -2.51 -14.59
CA ASN A 111 7.30 -3.05 -15.13
C ASN A 111 7.44 -3.36 -16.61
N ALA A 112 6.91 -4.50 -17.06
CA ALA A 112 6.96 -4.95 -18.45
C ALA A 112 6.22 -4.02 -19.45
N THR A 113 5.36 -3.13 -18.99
CA THR A 113 4.68 -2.12 -19.82
C THR A 113 5.50 -0.86 -20.05
N GLU A 114 6.69 -0.74 -19.43
CA GLU A 114 7.62 0.34 -19.73
C GLU A 114 8.23 0.10 -21.12
N ALA A 115 7.77 0.84 -22.14
CA ALA A 115 8.37 0.83 -23.44
C ALA A 115 9.77 1.49 -23.38
N GLU A 116 10.77 0.83 -23.94
CA GLU A 116 12.13 1.34 -24.06
C GLU A 116 12.12 2.70 -24.77
N GLY A 117 12.76 3.71 -24.16
CA GLY A 117 12.83 5.07 -24.70
C GLY A 117 11.67 6.01 -24.35
N THR A 118 10.61 5.55 -23.70
CA THR A 118 9.55 6.42 -23.21
C THR A 118 9.70 6.62 -21.70
N ARG A 119 9.98 7.88 -21.27
CA ARG A 119 10.08 8.28 -19.86
C ARG A 119 8.73 8.30 -19.13
N ARG A 120 7.83 7.35 -19.40
CA ARG A 120 6.56 7.22 -18.68
C ARG A 120 6.65 6.35 -17.42
N ARG A 121 7.79 6.37 -16.74
CA ARG A 121 8.03 5.64 -15.49
C ARG A 121 7.19 6.07 -14.28
N HIS A 122 6.16 6.92 -14.47
CA HIS A 122 5.56 7.61 -13.33
C HIS A 122 4.07 7.36 -13.15
N GLN A 123 3.46 6.56 -14.01
CA GLN A 123 2.06 6.20 -13.87
C GLN A 123 1.91 4.69 -13.76
N VAL A 124 1.38 4.28 -12.64
CA VAL A 124 0.78 2.95 -12.50
C VAL A 124 -0.54 3.03 -13.27
N ASP A 125 -0.60 2.37 -14.42
CA ASP A 125 -1.80 2.35 -15.27
C ASP A 125 -2.71 1.21 -14.80
N THR A 126 -3.58 1.52 -13.87
CA THR A 126 -4.53 0.59 -13.25
C THR A 126 -5.76 1.34 -12.76
N VAL A 127 -6.90 0.64 -12.67
CA VAL A 127 -8.12 1.16 -12.02
C VAL A 127 -8.02 1.15 -10.49
N VAL A 128 -6.97 0.55 -9.96
CA VAL A 128 -6.73 0.45 -8.52
C VAL A 128 -6.08 1.72 -8.00
N GLU A 129 -6.70 2.33 -7.01
CA GLU A 129 -6.18 3.55 -6.37
C GLU A 129 -5.42 3.23 -5.07
N GLY A 130 -4.43 4.06 -4.76
CA GLY A 130 -3.73 4.07 -3.47
C GLY A 130 -2.60 3.06 -3.30
N ILE A 131 -2.44 2.11 -4.22
CA ILE A 131 -1.34 1.15 -4.21
C ILE A 131 -0.66 1.06 -5.58
N GLY A 132 0.56 0.53 -5.59
CA GLY A 132 1.41 0.41 -6.77
C GLY A 132 2.51 1.47 -6.79
N LEU A 133 3.74 1.05 -6.95
CA LEU A 133 4.93 1.89 -6.96
C LEU A 133 5.81 1.60 -8.17
N ASN A 134 6.39 2.66 -8.74
CA ASN A 134 7.42 2.60 -9.78
C ASN A 134 8.77 3.17 -9.30
N ARG A 135 8.89 3.41 -8.01
CA ARG A 135 10.13 3.79 -7.35
C ARG A 135 10.24 3.09 -5.99
N LEU A 136 11.44 2.85 -5.55
CA LEU A 136 11.68 2.38 -4.19
C LEU A 136 11.50 3.57 -3.23
N THR A 137 10.57 3.43 -2.29
CA THR A 137 10.39 4.37 -1.18
C THR A 137 11.24 3.93 0.02
N ARG A 138 11.59 4.83 0.90
CA ARG A 138 12.32 4.50 2.13
C ARG A 138 11.56 3.46 2.95
N ASN A 139 10.25 3.62 3.09
CA ASN A 139 9.42 2.69 3.85
C ASN A 139 9.39 1.27 3.24
N LEU A 140 9.35 1.14 1.92
CA LEU A 140 9.42 -0.17 1.28
C LEU A 140 10.82 -0.79 1.39
N GLU A 141 11.88 0.03 1.24
CA GLU A 141 13.26 -0.41 1.37
C GLU A 141 13.54 -1.06 2.73
N LEU A 142 13.06 -0.44 3.82
CA LEU A 142 13.17 -0.98 5.17
C LEU A 142 12.51 -2.36 5.31
N GLY A 143 11.42 -2.60 4.58
CA GLY A 143 10.65 -3.84 4.66
C GLY A 143 11.12 -4.96 3.74
N LEU A 144 11.89 -4.67 2.68
CA LEU A 144 12.29 -5.68 1.69
C LEU A 144 12.89 -6.97 2.29
N PRO A 145 13.72 -6.91 3.33
CA PRO A 145 14.30 -8.12 3.94
C PRO A 145 13.27 -9.04 4.62
N PHE A 146 12.07 -8.52 4.89
CA PHE A 146 11.01 -9.20 5.62
C PHE A 146 9.84 -9.64 4.72
N ILE A 147 9.89 -9.37 3.40
CA ILE A 147 8.84 -9.71 2.45
C ILE A 147 9.29 -10.92 1.64
N ASP A 148 8.56 -12.04 1.78
CA ASP A 148 8.96 -13.34 1.20
C ASP A 148 8.53 -13.50 -0.26
N ALA A 149 7.39 -12.91 -0.64
CA ALA A 149 6.78 -13.14 -1.94
C ALA A 149 5.94 -11.94 -2.41
N ALA A 150 5.55 -11.98 -3.68
CA ALA A 150 4.60 -11.04 -4.23
C ALA A 150 3.59 -11.76 -5.13
N GLU A 151 2.36 -11.26 -5.16
CA GLU A 151 1.26 -11.71 -6.02
C GLU A 151 0.85 -10.56 -6.94
N ARG A 152 0.83 -10.81 -8.25
CA ARG A 152 0.30 -9.84 -9.22
C ARG A 152 -1.19 -10.07 -9.38
N VAL A 153 -1.98 -9.00 -9.21
CA VAL A 153 -3.43 -9.04 -9.34
C VAL A 153 -3.85 -8.10 -10.45
N THR A 154 -4.61 -8.59 -11.41
CA THR A 154 -5.11 -7.81 -12.55
C THR A 154 -6.30 -6.93 -12.15
N ASP A 155 -6.57 -5.90 -12.93
CA ASP A 155 -7.73 -5.01 -12.74
C ASP A 155 -9.06 -5.77 -12.81
N ASP A 156 -9.19 -6.72 -13.75
CA ASP A 156 -10.39 -7.56 -13.88
C ASP A 156 -10.64 -8.40 -12.62
N GLU A 157 -9.60 -8.98 -12.04
CA GLU A 157 -9.69 -9.74 -10.80
C GLU A 157 -10.07 -8.85 -9.61
N ALA A 158 -9.50 -7.65 -9.53
CA ALA A 158 -9.85 -6.68 -8.49
C ALA A 158 -11.32 -6.25 -8.61
N VAL A 159 -11.82 -5.97 -9.82
CA VAL A 159 -13.22 -5.60 -10.07
C VAL A 159 -14.16 -6.75 -9.71
N ARG A 160 -13.86 -7.98 -10.12
CA ARG A 160 -14.67 -9.16 -9.76
C ARG A 160 -14.70 -9.40 -8.25
N MET A 161 -13.56 -9.30 -7.58
CA MET A 161 -13.47 -9.44 -6.12
C MET A 161 -14.28 -8.35 -5.40
N SER A 162 -14.16 -7.08 -5.81
CA SER A 162 -14.94 -5.98 -5.24
C SER A 162 -16.45 -6.22 -5.34
N ARG A 163 -16.92 -6.68 -6.50
CA ARG A 163 -18.33 -7.04 -6.70
C ARG A 163 -18.75 -8.22 -5.83
N TRP A 164 -17.91 -9.25 -5.76
CA TRP A 164 -18.19 -10.44 -4.96
C TRP A 164 -18.31 -10.07 -3.47
N LEU A 165 -17.37 -9.32 -2.91
CA LEU A 165 -17.39 -8.85 -1.53
C LEU A 165 -18.65 -8.01 -1.21
N SER A 166 -19.05 -7.13 -2.14
CA SER A 166 -20.24 -6.32 -1.98
C SER A 166 -21.52 -7.14 -2.00
N THR A 167 -21.64 -8.13 -2.91
CA THR A 167 -22.88 -8.88 -3.11
C THR A 167 -23.05 -10.06 -2.15
N HIS A 168 -21.97 -10.70 -1.71
CA HIS A 168 -22.03 -11.90 -0.87
C HIS A 168 -21.73 -11.61 0.60
N ASP A 169 -20.76 -10.73 0.87
CA ASP A 169 -20.34 -10.43 2.24
C ASP A 169 -20.89 -9.09 2.74
N GLY A 170 -21.53 -8.29 1.88
CA GLY A 170 -22.01 -6.96 2.24
C GLY A 170 -20.87 -5.95 2.50
N LEU A 171 -19.65 -6.22 2.03
CA LEU A 171 -18.47 -5.40 2.26
C LEU A 171 -18.25 -4.46 1.07
N PHE A 172 -18.49 -3.17 1.30
CA PHE A 172 -18.23 -2.11 0.32
C PHE A 172 -16.85 -1.48 0.57
N LEU A 173 -15.83 -1.99 -0.13
CA LEU A 173 -14.42 -1.67 0.11
C LEU A 173 -13.78 -0.93 -1.08
N GLY A 174 -12.64 -0.29 -0.82
CA GLY A 174 -11.81 0.33 -1.85
C GLY A 174 -11.19 -0.70 -2.81
N SER A 175 -10.80 -0.25 -4.00
CA SER A 175 -10.19 -1.09 -5.04
C SER A 175 -8.91 -1.80 -4.57
N SER A 176 -8.08 -1.13 -3.75
CA SER A 176 -6.89 -1.73 -3.14
C SER A 176 -7.22 -2.91 -2.23
N SER A 177 -8.33 -2.85 -1.47
CA SER A 177 -8.78 -3.97 -0.63
C SER A 177 -9.17 -5.18 -1.46
N ALA A 178 -9.77 -4.98 -2.63
CA ALA A 178 -10.07 -6.07 -3.55
C ALA A 178 -8.80 -6.77 -4.05
N VAL A 179 -7.74 -6.02 -4.38
CA VAL A 179 -6.42 -6.56 -4.72
C VAL A 179 -5.85 -7.39 -3.57
N HIS A 180 -5.93 -6.87 -2.34
CA HIS A 180 -5.48 -7.58 -1.16
C HIS A 180 -6.24 -8.90 -0.96
N CYS A 181 -7.56 -8.90 -1.12
CA CYS A 181 -8.38 -10.10 -0.97
C CYS A 181 -8.06 -11.16 -2.03
N VAL A 182 -7.86 -10.77 -3.30
CA VAL A 182 -7.44 -11.73 -4.35
C VAL A 182 -6.12 -12.37 -3.99
N ALA A 183 -5.12 -11.58 -3.62
CA ALA A 183 -3.81 -12.09 -3.22
C ALA A 183 -3.87 -12.96 -1.96
N ALA A 184 -4.71 -12.59 -0.98
CA ALA A 184 -4.93 -13.37 0.24
C ALA A 184 -5.57 -14.74 -0.06
N VAL A 185 -6.59 -14.79 -0.92
CA VAL A 185 -7.22 -16.06 -1.36
C VAL A 185 -6.20 -16.96 -2.06
N ARG A 186 -5.41 -16.41 -2.99
CA ARG A 186 -4.35 -17.19 -3.67
C ARG A 186 -3.31 -17.73 -2.69
N THR A 187 -2.89 -16.91 -1.74
CA THR A 187 -1.96 -17.30 -0.68
C THR A 187 -2.56 -18.41 0.19
N ALA A 188 -3.82 -18.29 0.60
CA ALA A 188 -4.52 -19.30 1.38
C ALA A 188 -4.64 -20.64 0.63
N LEU A 189 -4.98 -20.60 -0.66
CA LEU A 189 -5.07 -21.81 -1.50
C LEU A 189 -3.71 -22.48 -1.66
N ARG A 190 -2.63 -21.71 -1.84
CA ARG A 190 -1.27 -22.25 -1.91
C ARG A 190 -0.84 -22.90 -0.60
N LEU A 191 -1.09 -22.26 0.54
CA LEU A 191 -0.80 -22.82 1.86
C LEU A 191 -1.63 -24.09 2.12
N LYS A 192 -2.90 -24.10 1.74
CA LYS A 192 -3.78 -25.26 1.85
C LYS A 192 -3.31 -26.43 0.99
N ALA A 193 -2.81 -26.18 -0.22
CA ALA A 193 -2.25 -27.21 -1.09
C ALA A 193 -0.96 -27.83 -0.52
N GLN A 194 -0.14 -27.02 0.16
CA GLN A 194 1.08 -27.48 0.83
C GLN A 194 0.80 -28.27 2.13
N ARG A 195 -0.27 -27.90 2.84
CA ARG A 195 -0.68 -28.46 4.13
C ARG A 195 -2.18 -28.81 4.11
N PRO A 196 -2.58 -29.91 3.43
CA PRO A 196 -4.00 -30.24 3.18
C PRO A 196 -4.86 -30.39 4.44
N ASP A 197 -4.27 -30.84 5.53
CA ASP A 197 -4.98 -31.10 6.80
C ASP A 197 -5.11 -29.87 7.71
N THR A 198 -4.54 -28.72 7.30
CA THR A 198 -4.59 -27.49 8.09
C THR A 198 -5.62 -26.50 7.53
N ARG A 199 -6.05 -25.54 8.37
CA ARG A 199 -6.81 -24.36 7.96
C ARG A 199 -5.89 -23.15 8.09
N PRO A 200 -5.25 -22.68 7.00
CA PRO A 200 -4.34 -21.54 7.09
C PRO A 200 -5.07 -20.26 7.49
N VAL A 201 -4.49 -19.52 8.42
CA VAL A 201 -4.94 -18.19 8.83
C VAL A 201 -4.17 -17.14 8.03
N VAL A 202 -4.86 -16.46 7.14
CA VAL A 202 -4.30 -15.39 6.29
C VAL A 202 -4.91 -14.07 6.70
N VAL A 203 -4.07 -13.13 7.09
CA VAL A 203 -4.48 -11.78 7.50
C VAL A 203 -4.20 -10.80 6.37
N THR A 204 -5.15 -9.89 6.13
CA THR A 204 -4.98 -8.78 5.20
C THR A 204 -5.60 -7.50 5.74
N ILE A 205 -5.25 -6.36 5.12
CA ILE A 205 -5.78 -5.05 5.51
C ILE A 205 -6.89 -4.65 4.54
N LEU A 206 -8.00 -4.17 5.09
CA LEU A 206 -9.13 -3.67 4.31
C LEU A 206 -9.28 -2.16 4.50
N TYR A 207 -9.33 -1.43 3.41
CA TYR A 207 -9.55 0.00 3.39
C TYR A 207 -10.97 0.31 2.95
N VAL A 208 -11.70 1.11 3.74
CA VAL A 208 -13.06 1.55 3.39
C VAL A 208 -13.00 2.52 2.21
N TYR A 209 -13.90 2.37 1.26
CA TYR A 209 -14.04 3.31 0.16
C TYR A 209 -14.68 4.61 0.67
N HIS A 210 -13.88 5.66 0.83
CA HIS A 210 -14.39 7.02 1.02
C HIS A 210 -14.69 7.65 -0.34
N ARG A 211 -15.95 7.61 -0.75
CA ARG A 211 -16.41 8.50 -1.81
C ARG A 211 -16.33 9.94 -1.25
N LEU A 212 -15.27 10.66 -1.58
CA LEU A 212 -15.29 12.11 -1.44
C LEU A 212 -16.48 12.59 -2.27
N ARG A 213 -17.55 13.02 -1.62
CA ARG A 213 -18.57 13.80 -2.32
C ARG A 213 -17.82 15.01 -2.88
N SER A 214 -17.67 15.07 -4.19
CA SER A 214 -17.39 16.33 -4.84
C SER A 214 -18.44 17.30 -4.31
N ALA A 215 -18.02 18.30 -3.54
CA ALA A 215 -18.89 19.41 -3.20
C ALA A 215 -19.36 19.96 -4.53
N ASP A 216 -20.64 19.78 -4.84
CA ASP A 216 -21.30 20.48 -5.90
C ASP A 216 -21.02 21.96 -5.69
N SER A 217 -20.17 22.52 -6.53
CA SER A 217 -20.02 23.94 -6.70
C SER A 217 -21.29 24.44 -7.40
N GLY A 218 -22.38 24.40 -6.66
CA GLY A 218 -23.61 25.09 -7.04
C GLY A 218 -23.35 26.58 -6.99
N SER A 219 -22.88 27.14 -8.08
CA SER A 219 -22.96 28.57 -8.38
C SER A 219 -24.43 28.98 -8.41
N ARG A 220 -24.97 29.39 -7.27
CA ARG A 220 -26.18 30.17 -7.25
C ARG A 220 -25.79 31.62 -7.58
N HIS A 221 -25.98 31.96 -8.84
CA HIS A 221 -26.20 33.35 -9.20
C HIS A 221 -27.46 33.81 -8.44
N LEU A 222 -27.29 34.70 -7.51
CA LEU A 222 -28.38 35.58 -7.02
C LEU A 222 -28.29 36.87 -7.80
N SER A 223 -29.33 37.09 -8.60
CA SER A 223 -29.74 38.36 -9.18
C SER A 223 -30.03 39.41 -8.12
#